data_e4c3a02063d11a814d716a573a44b52f
#
_entry.id   e4c3a02063d11a814d716a573a44b52f
#
_cell.length_a   1.000
_cell.length_b   1.000
_cell.length_c   1.000
_cell.angle_alpha   90.00
_cell.angle_beta   90.00
_cell.angle_gamma   90.00
#
_symmetry.space_group_name_H-M   'P 1'
#
loop_
_entity.id
_entity.type
_entity.pdbx_description
1 polymer ?
#
loop_
_entity_poly.entity_id
_entity_poly.type
_entity_poly.pdbx_seq_one_letter_code
_entity_poly.pdbx_strand_id
1 'polypeptide(L)'
;MFNIHFSIEKWKWNAEYELYVSNKGRFRSRDKRDVPIQVASNGYCMVYCGGNIHRHLLVHRVVMLTWRPTANAEHLTVDHLDHNKRNNALDNLEWVTKEENLSRAERDYIDSVVVKTVIKEVEKYVGLPKSKYDKYIRFTKSGVVMSIEQVAKFFFDTHHHTFRNVEKNNCCLTLEDMEKAIYANKKAKLFGIYYEKISK
;
A
#
# COMPACT_ATOMS: atom_id res chain seq x y z
N MET A 1 17.50 -9.75 18.79
CA MET A 1 18.36 -10.36 17.74
C MET A 1 17.63 -10.24 16.43
N PHE A 2 17.98 -9.28 15.57
CA PHE A 2 17.36 -9.11 14.25
C PHE A 2 17.97 -10.14 13.32
N ASN A 3 17.21 -11.19 12.96
CA ASN A 3 17.60 -12.11 11.89
C ASN A 3 17.48 -11.38 10.55
N ILE A 4 18.57 -10.79 10.09
CA ILE A 4 18.68 -10.29 8.72
C ILE A 4 18.84 -11.53 7.82
N HIS A 5 17.74 -12.04 7.31
CA HIS A 5 17.76 -13.06 6.27
C HIS A 5 18.23 -12.40 4.97
N PHE A 6 19.54 -12.41 4.73
CA PHE A 6 20.07 -12.17 3.39
C PHE A 6 19.64 -13.35 2.50
N SER A 7 18.51 -13.20 1.80
CA SER A 7 18.13 -14.20 0.82
C SER A 7 19.19 -14.22 -0.30
N ILE A 8 19.81 -15.37 -0.50
CA ILE A 8 20.84 -15.59 -1.52
C ILE A 8 20.23 -15.24 -2.89
N GLU A 9 20.96 -14.50 -3.71
CA GLU A 9 20.54 -14.20 -5.07
C GLU A 9 20.59 -15.46 -5.93
N LYS A 10 19.46 -15.76 -6.56
CA LYS A 10 19.27 -16.90 -7.47
C LYS A 10 18.94 -16.38 -8.86
N TRP A 11 19.35 -17.11 -9.88
CA TRP A 11 19.15 -16.77 -11.28
C TRP A 11 18.38 -17.88 -11.98
N LYS A 12 17.37 -17.51 -12.79
CA LYS A 12 16.57 -18.44 -13.59
C LYS A 12 16.57 -17.97 -15.05
N TRP A 13 16.83 -18.87 -15.97
CA TRP A 13 16.72 -18.62 -17.40
C TRP A 13 15.26 -18.51 -17.78
N ASN A 14 14.91 -17.45 -18.50
CA ASN A 14 13.61 -17.28 -19.14
C ASN A 14 13.81 -17.33 -20.66
N ALA A 15 13.30 -18.39 -21.28
CA ALA A 15 13.50 -18.63 -22.71
C ALA A 15 12.69 -17.65 -23.60
N GLU A 16 11.55 -17.15 -23.10
CA GLU A 16 10.72 -16.19 -23.83
C GLU A 16 11.41 -14.84 -23.99
N TYR A 17 12.11 -14.41 -22.95
CA TYR A 17 12.80 -13.10 -22.92
C TYR A 17 14.30 -13.21 -23.28
N GLU A 18 14.82 -14.43 -23.42
CA GLU A 18 16.24 -14.73 -23.60
C GLU A 18 17.16 -14.05 -22.55
N LEU A 19 16.70 -14.04 -21.30
CA LEU A 19 17.39 -13.43 -20.16
C LEU A 19 17.50 -14.38 -18.96
N TYR A 20 18.61 -14.32 -18.28
CA TYR A 20 18.66 -14.75 -16.89
C TYR A 20 18.03 -13.69 -16.00
N VAL A 21 17.06 -14.08 -15.21
CA VAL A 21 16.31 -13.20 -14.29
C VAL A 21 16.66 -13.54 -12.86
N SER A 22 17.14 -12.57 -12.11
CA SER A 22 17.44 -12.70 -10.69
C SER A 22 16.17 -12.55 -9.83
N ASN A 23 16.11 -13.30 -8.72
CA ASN A 23 15.10 -13.07 -7.67
C ASN A 23 15.29 -11.72 -6.94
N LYS A 24 16.33 -10.94 -7.27
CA LYS A 24 16.57 -9.57 -6.79
C LYS A 24 16.26 -8.49 -7.84
N GLY A 25 15.61 -8.88 -8.95
CA GLY A 25 15.21 -7.94 -9.99
C GLY A 25 16.35 -7.49 -10.91
N ARG A 26 17.45 -8.24 -10.99
CA ARG A 26 18.57 -7.99 -11.93
C ARG A 26 18.47 -8.94 -13.12
N PHE A 27 19.15 -8.57 -14.23
CA PHE A 27 19.09 -9.30 -15.49
C PHE A 27 20.47 -9.54 -16.07
N ARG A 28 20.63 -10.67 -16.74
CA ARG A 28 21.82 -11.02 -17.51
C ARG A 28 21.42 -11.61 -18.87
N SER A 29 22.23 -11.29 -19.88
CA SER A 29 22.13 -11.89 -21.20
C SER A 29 22.52 -13.37 -21.16
N ARG A 30 22.33 -14.07 -22.29
CA ARG A 30 22.76 -15.46 -22.48
C ARG A 30 24.26 -15.66 -22.14
N ASP A 31 25.10 -14.68 -22.48
CA ASP A 31 26.55 -14.66 -22.19
C ASP A 31 26.87 -14.20 -20.77
N LYS A 32 25.88 -14.17 -19.88
CA LYS A 32 25.98 -13.77 -18.47
C LYS A 32 26.48 -12.34 -18.25
N ARG A 33 26.42 -11.46 -19.25
CA ARG A 33 26.68 -10.02 -19.11
C ARG A 33 25.47 -9.35 -18.50
N ASP A 34 25.68 -8.42 -17.59
CA ASP A 34 24.61 -7.66 -16.94
C ASP A 34 23.84 -6.81 -17.98
N VAL A 35 22.52 -6.86 -17.92
CA VAL A 35 21.63 -6.07 -18.78
C VAL A 35 21.14 -4.86 -17.99
N PRO A 36 21.33 -3.64 -18.51
CA PRO A 36 20.98 -2.42 -17.79
C PRO A 36 19.44 -2.27 -17.64
N ILE A 37 19.07 -1.72 -16.49
CA ILE A 37 17.68 -1.36 -16.18
C ILE A 37 17.52 0.14 -16.35
N GLN A 38 16.47 0.55 -17.03
CA GLN A 38 16.09 1.95 -17.22
C GLN A 38 14.92 2.30 -16.30
N VAL A 39 14.87 3.55 -15.83
CA VAL A 39 13.75 4.06 -15.04
C VAL A 39 12.90 4.95 -15.94
N ALA A 40 11.64 4.59 -16.13
CA ALA A 40 10.69 5.38 -16.89
C ALA A 40 10.24 6.63 -16.12
N SER A 41 9.64 7.59 -16.81
CA SER A 41 9.15 8.85 -16.22
C SER A 41 8.12 8.66 -15.11
N ASN A 42 7.37 7.56 -15.13
CA ASN A 42 6.41 7.17 -14.09
C ASN A 42 7.05 6.44 -12.89
N GLY A 43 8.40 6.32 -12.86
CA GLY A 43 9.19 5.74 -11.79
C GLY A 43 9.34 4.22 -11.83
N TYR A 44 8.71 3.52 -12.76
CA TYR A 44 8.87 2.07 -12.92
C TYR A 44 10.19 1.71 -13.62
N CYS A 45 10.74 0.58 -13.23
CA CYS A 45 11.92 0.00 -13.87
C CYS A 45 11.54 -0.78 -15.12
N MET A 46 12.33 -0.64 -16.17
CA MET A 46 12.17 -1.33 -17.44
C MET A 46 13.47 -2.03 -17.85
N VAL A 47 13.35 -3.18 -18.48
CA VAL A 47 14.46 -3.94 -19.08
C VAL A 47 14.18 -4.18 -20.54
N TYR A 48 15.21 -4.07 -21.38
CA TYR A 48 15.10 -4.42 -22.80
C TYR A 48 15.17 -5.95 -22.94
N CYS A 49 14.16 -6.55 -23.55
CA CYS A 49 14.10 -7.96 -23.89
C CYS A 49 14.35 -8.13 -25.38
N GLY A 50 15.32 -8.95 -25.72
CA GLY A 50 15.68 -9.34 -27.09
C GLY A 50 14.79 -10.46 -27.62
N GLY A 51 15.40 -11.39 -28.40
CA GLY A 51 14.70 -12.56 -28.96
C GLY A 51 13.55 -12.14 -29.88
N ASN A 52 12.40 -12.74 -29.69
CA ASN A 52 11.19 -12.43 -30.47
C ASN A 52 10.42 -11.19 -29.95
N ILE A 53 10.81 -10.65 -28.79
CA ILE A 53 10.08 -9.57 -28.11
C ILE A 53 10.52 -8.18 -28.60
N HIS A 54 11.83 -7.92 -28.72
CA HIS A 54 12.44 -6.67 -29.19
C HIS A 54 11.83 -5.38 -28.60
N ARG A 55 11.53 -5.37 -27.29
CA ARG A 55 10.96 -4.20 -26.63
C ARG A 55 11.34 -4.12 -25.14
N HIS A 56 11.11 -2.95 -24.55
CA HIS A 56 11.21 -2.76 -23.11
C HIS A 56 9.98 -3.33 -22.39
N LEU A 57 10.23 -4.09 -21.35
CA LEU A 57 9.20 -4.65 -20.44
C LEU A 57 9.41 -4.15 -19.02
N LEU A 58 8.33 -4.12 -18.24
CA LEU A 58 8.38 -3.78 -16.83
C LEU A 58 9.12 -4.85 -16.04
N VAL A 59 10.16 -4.46 -15.30
CA VAL A 59 11.03 -5.36 -14.54
C VAL A 59 10.24 -6.24 -13.58
N HIS A 60 9.37 -5.65 -12.75
CA HIS A 60 8.53 -6.40 -11.80
C HIS A 60 7.71 -7.50 -12.50
N ARG A 61 7.18 -7.21 -13.69
CA ARG A 61 6.37 -8.18 -14.43
C ARG A 61 7.22 -9.32 -14.96
N VAL A 62 8.41 -9.04 -15.50
CA VAL A 62 9.34 -10.07 -15.98
C VAL A 62 9.81 -10.97 -14.82
N VAL A 63 10.10 -10.38 -13.65
CA VAL A 63 10.47 -11.12 -12.45
C VAL A 63 9.33 -12.06 -12.04
N MET A 64 8.12 -11.56 -11.93
CA MET A 64 6.97 -12.36 -11.50
C MET A 64 6.60 -13.46 -12.49
N LEU A 65 6.60 -13.17 -13.80
CA LEU A 65 6.36 -14.19 -14.83
C LEU A 65 7.43 -15.28 -14.84
N THR A 66 8.67 -14.94 -14.49
CA THR A 66 9.76 -15.92 -14.44
C THR A 66 9.72 -16.78 -13.18
N TRP A 67 9.45 -16.19 -12.02
CA TRP A 67 9.59 -16.85 -10.72
C TRP A 67 8.28 -17.38 -10.14
N ARG A 68 7.17 -16.68 -10.40
CA ARG A 68 5.80 -17.01 -9.95
C ARG A 68 4.81 -16.92 -11.12
N PRO A 69 5.00 -17.75 -12.19
CA PRO A 69 4.10 -17.72 -13.33
C PRO A 69 2.67 -18.10 -12.90
N THR A 70 1.69 -17.47 -13.52
CA THR A 70 0.27 -17.77 -13.33
C THR A 70 -0.46 -17.71 -14.65
N ALA A 71 -1.45 -18.59 -14.86
CA ALA A 71 -2.25 -18.62 -16.08
C ALA A 71 -3.05 -17.31 -16.29
N ASN A 72 -3.40 -16.63 -15.19
CA ASN A 72 -4.20 -15.40 -15.22
C ASN A 72 -3.34 -14.12 -15.23
N ALA A 73 -2.04 -14.20 -15.53
CA ALA A 73 -1.13 -13.05 -15.46
C ALA A 73 -1.60 -11.85 -16.27
N GLU A 74 -2.31 -12.03 -17.38
CA GLU A 74 -2.84 -10.94 -18.20
C GLU A 74 -3.93 -10.10 -17.51
N HIS A 75 -4.68 -10.70 -16.58
CA HIS A 75 -5.74 -10.07 -15.80
C HIS A 75 -5.25 -9.52 -14.44
N LEU A 76 -4.00 -9.83 -14.07
CA LEU A 76 -3.40 -9.40 -12.81
C LEU A 76 -2.40 -8.27 -13.01
N THR A 77 -2.25 -7.46 -11.98
CA THR A 77 -1.17 -6.48 -11.83
C THR A 77 -0.14 -6.99 -10.82
N VAL A 78 1.05 -6.39 -10.84
CA VAL A 78 2.07 -6.65 -9.81
C VAL A 78 2.12 -5.45 -8.87
N ASP A 79 1.95 -5.72 -7.59
CA ASP A 79 2.09 -4.72 -6.52
C ASP A 79 3.47 -4.82 -5.88
N HIS A 80 3.99 -3.68 -5.40
CA HIS A 80 5.22 -3.57 -4.62
C HIS A 80 4.84 -3.40 -3.15
N LEU A 81 5.15 -4.40 -2.32
CA LEU A 81 4.74 -4.43 -0.91
C LEU A 81 5.28 -3.26 -0.09
N ASP A 82 6.43 -2.72 -0.46
CA ASP A 82 7.07 -1.54 0.16
C ASP A 82 6.71 -0.21 -0.54
N HIS A 83 5.81 -0.23 -1.55
CA HIS A 83 5.43 0.91 -2.41
C HIS A 83 6.59 1.54 -3.20
N ASN A 84 7.78 0.93 -3.20
CA ASN A 84 8.94 1.39 -3.95
C ASN A 84 9.00 0.71 -5.33
N LYS A 85 8.58 1.41 -6.37
CA LYS A 85 8.59 0.93 -7.77
C LYS A 85 9.97 0.49 -8.28
N ARG A 86 11.04 0.83 -7.56
CA ARG A 86 12.42 0.45 -7.91
C ARG A 86 12.88 -0.82 -7.21
N ASN A 87 12.20 -1.25 -6.15
CA ASN A 87 12.51 -2.50 -5.45
C ASN A 87 11.78 -3.68 -6.10
N ASN A 88 12.40 -4.26 -7.13
CA ASN A 88 11.82 -5.37 -7.89
C ASN A 88 12.29 -6.75 -7.41
N ALA A 89 12.70 -6.87 -6.14
CA ALA A 89 13.00 -8.15 -5.53
C ALA A 89 11.74 -9.00 -5.41
N LEU A 90 11.84 -10.31 -5.70
CA LEU A 90 10.72 -11.24 -5.73
C LEU A 90 9.93 -11.31 -4.42
N ASP A 91 10.61 -11.15 -3.30
CA ASP A 91 10.02 -11.13 -1.95
C ASP A 91 9.22 -9.84 -1.66
N ASN A 92 9.42 -8.79 -2.47
CA ASN A 92 8.69 -7.52 -2.42
C ASN A 92 7.53 -7.44 -3.43
N LEU A 93 7.30 -8.47 -4.24
CA LEU A 93 6.32 -8.45 -5.33
C LEU A 93 5.18 -9.42 -5.09
N GLU A 94 3.96 -8.98 -5.41
CA GLU A 94 2.75 -9.80 -5.32
C GLU A 94 1.86 -9.63 -6.56
N TRP A 95 1.23 -10.75 -7.01
CA TRP A 95 0.13 -10.67 -7.98
C TRP A 95 -1.14 -10.23 -7.28
N VAL A 96 -1.79 -9.20 -7.80
CA VAL A 96 -3.06 -8.67 -7.29
C VAL A 96 -4.01 -8.35 -8.45
N THR A 97 -5.30 -8.30 -8.18
CA THR A 97 -6.27 -7.75 -9.15
C THR A 97 -6.11 -6.23 -9.24
N LYS A 98 -6.65 -5.63 -10.30
CA LYS A 98 -6.67 -4.16 -10.45
C LYS A 98 -7.44 -3.50 -9.31
N GLU A 99 -8.55 -4.10 -8.91
CA GLU A 99 -9.42 -3.64 -7.82
C GLU A 99 -8.71 -3.66 -6.48
N GLU A 100 -8.00 -4.75 -6.17
CA GLU A 100 -7.20 -4.87 -4.95
C GLU A 100 -6.06 -3.85 -4.92
N ASN A 101 -5.34 -3.68 -6.04
CA ASN A 101 -4.26 -2.72 -6.14
C ASN A 101 -4.76 -1.27 -5.95
N LEU A 102 -5.89 -0.92 -6.58
CA LEU A 102 -6.51 0.39 -6.41
C LEU A 102 -6.96 0.61 -4.96
N SER A 103 -7.61 -0.37 -4.36
CA SER A 103 -8.04 -0.33 -2.96
C SER A 103 -6.86 -0.19 -1.97
N ARG A 104 -5.71 -0.79 -2.27
CA ARG A 104 -4.47 -0.61 -1.49
C ARG A 104 -3.93 0.82 -1.64
N ALA A 105 -3.84 1.34 -2.86
CA ALA A 105 -3.38 2.70 -3.15
C ALA A 105 -4.27 3.77 -2.50
N GLU A 106 -5.59 3.59 -2.51
CA GLU A 106 -6.54 4.48 -1.81
C GLU A 106 -6.32 4.47 -0.29
N ARG A 107 -6.11 3.29 0.31
CA ARG A 107 -5.81 3.16 1.74
C ARG A 107 -4.52 3.88 2.12
N ASP A 108 -3.47 3.70 1.33
CA ASP A 108 -2.17 4.33 1.58
C ASP A 108 -2.25 5.86 1.43
N TYR A 109 -3.02 6.34 0.46
CA TYR A 109 -3.29 7.77 0.30
C TYR A 109 -4.04 8.32 1.54
N ILE A 110 -5.11 7.65 1.98
CA ILE A 110 -5.88 8.02 3.16
C ILE A 110 -4.97 8.03 4.39
N ASP A 111 -4.17 6.98 4.61
CA ASP A 111 -3.22 6.89 5.72
C ASP A 111 -2.23 8.06 5.70
N SER A 112 -1.70 8.41 4.53
CA SER A 112 -0.73 9.49 4.38
C SER A 112 -1.34 10.88 4.65
N VAL A 113 -2.56 11.11 4.20
CA VAL A 113 -3.29 12.38 4.40
C VAL A 113 -3.71 12.52 5.86
N VAL A 114 -4.27 11.46 6.45
CA VAL A 114 -4.67 11.44 7.86
C VAL A 114 -3.49 11.69 8.77
N VAL A 115 -2.37 10.99 8.58
CA VAL A 115 -1.18 11.18 9.42
C VAL A 115 -0.65 12.61 9.31
N LYS A 116 -0.56 13.18 8.11
CA LYS A 116 -0.06 14.56 7.92
C LYS A 116 -0.98 15.62 8.52
N THR A 117 -2.30 15.45 8.36
CA THR A 117 -3.27 16.44 8.85
C THR A 117 -3.42 16.36 10.37
N VAL A 118 -3.46 15.14 10.91
CA VAL A 118 -3.57 14.87 12.34
C VAL A 118 -2.33 15.39 13.09
N ILE A 119 -1.11 15.16 12.57
CA ILE A 119 0.11 15.70 13.19
C ILE A 119 0.05 17.23 13.28
N LYS A 120 -0.38 17.92 12.23
CA LYS A 120 -0.51 19.40 12.24
C LYS A 120 -1.53 19.92 13.24
N GLU A 121 -2.62 19.19 13.48
CA GLU A 121 -3.66 19.60 14.44
C GLU A 121 -3.26 19.31 15.88
N VAL A 122 -2.56 18.19 16.12
CA VAL A 122 -2.15 17.75 17.48
C VAL A 122 -1.03 18.59 18.05
N GLU A 123 -0.14 19.15 17.24
CA GLU A 123 0.87 20.12 17.70
C GLU A 123 0.26 21.35 18.40
N LYS A 124 -1.06 21.57 18.24
CA LYS A 124 -1.80 22.67 18.90
C LYS A 124 -2.38 22.28 20.26
N TYR A 125 -2.38 21.01 20.66
CA TYR A 125 -3.03 20.56 21.89
C TYR A 125 -2.02 20.05 22.91
N VAL A 126 -1.88 20.80 24.00
CA VAL A 126 -1.17 20.38 25.22
C VAL A 126 -2.18 19.65 26.11
N GLY A 127 -2.24 18.30 26.00
CA GLY A 127 -3.09 17.46 26.84
C GLY A 127 -4.15 16.65 26.04
N LEU A 128 -4.82 15.72 26.73
CA LEU A 128 -5.91 14.96 26.11
C LEU A 128 -7.11 15.89 25.84
N PRO A 129 -7.68 15.87 24.63
CA PRO A 129 -8.84 16.67 24.31
C PRO A 129 -10.06 16.25 25.16
N LYS A 130 -10.99 17.18 25.40
CA LYS A 130 -12.25 16.83 26.07
C LYS A 130 -13.07 15.93 25.14
N SER A 131 -13.61 14.84 25.68
CA SER A 131 -14.48 13.90 24.95
C SER A 131 -15.74 13.61 25.77
N LYS A 132 -16.90 13.63 25.11
CA LYS A 132 -18.19 13.24 25.73
C LYS A 132 -18.29 11.74 25.99
N TYR A 133 -17.41 10.95 25.37
CA TYR A 133 -17.41 9.48 25.47
C TYR A 133 -16.39 8.93 26.49
N ASP A 134 -15.57 9.76 27.11
CA ASP A 134 -14.44 9.34 27.99
C ASP A 134 -13.53 8.27 27.35
N LYS A 135 -13.55 8.20 26.02
CA LYS A 135 -12.74 7.29 25.22
C LYS A 135 -12.03 8.05 24.12
N TYR A 136 -10.83 7.58 23.83
CA TYR A 136 -9.94 8.18 22.85
C TYR A 136 -9.48 7.12 21.86
N ILE A 137 -9.01 7.57 20.74
CA ILE A 137 -8.43 6.74 19.69
C ILE A 137 -6.96 7.09 19.58
N ARG A 138 -6.09 6.08 19.79
CA ARG A 138 -4.66 6.18 19.51
C ARG A 138 -4.38 5.48 18.20
N PHE A 139 -3.89 6.21 17.21
CA PHE A 139 -3.46 5.63 15.94
C PHE A 139 -2.12 4.93 16.11
N THR A 140 -2.06 3.62 15.86
CA THR A 140 -0.90 2.79 16.19
C THR A 140 0.37 3.18 15.45
N LYS A 141 0.25 3.69 14.22
CA LYS A 141 1.39 4.08 13.38
C LYS A 141 2.01 5.42 13.78
N SER A 142 1.21 6.38 14.20
CA SER A 142 1.64 7.75 14.53
C SER A 142 1.74 8.03 16.03
N GLY A 143 1.12 7.18 16.87
CA GLY A 143 0.99 7.41 18.32
C GLY A 143 0.03 8.54 18.71
N VAL A 144 -0.57 9.20 17.71
CA VAL A 144 -1.47 10.34 17.92
C VAL A 144 -2.74 9.89 18.63
N VAL A 145 -3.17 10.68 19.64
CA VAL A 145 -4.38 10.45 20.42
C VAL A 145 -5.40 11.55 20.10
N MET A 146 -6.61 11.15 19.72
CA MET A 146 -7.73 12.05 19.42
C MET A 146 -8.99 11.60 20.15
N SER A 147 -9.90 12.55 20.44
CA SER A 147 -11.24 12.19 20.90
C SER A 147 -12.06 11.57 19.76
N ILE A 148 -13.12 10.81 20.11
CA ILE A 148 -14.02 10.24 19.10
C ILE A 148 -14.65 11.31 18.23
N GLU A 149 -15.03 12.46 18.82
CA GLU A 149 -15.61 13.59 18.11
C GLU A 149 -14.63 14.20 17.11
N GLN A 150 -13.36 14.35 17.48
CA GLN A 150 -12.32 14.86 16.57
C GLN A 150 -12.09 13.93 15.39
N VAL A 151 -12.04 12.63 15.65
CA VAL A 151 -11.90 11.62 14.61
C VAL A 151 -13.11 11.62 13.68
N ALA A 152 -14.33 11.66 14.24
CA ALA A 152 -15.57 11.70 13.47
C ALA A 152 -15.64 12.96 12.59
N LYS A 153 -15.33 14.13 13.14
CA LYS A 153 -15.30 15.39 12.39
C LYS A 153 -14.28 15.33 11.25
N PHE A 154 -13.07 14.85 11.54
CA PHE A 154 -12.02 14.72 10.53
C PHE A 154 -12.49 13.86 9.35
N PHE A 155 -13.02 12.67 9.60
CA PHE A 155 -13.50 11.81 8.53
C PHE A 155 -14.74 12.35 7.84
N PHE A 156 -15.64 12.99 8.55
CA PHE A 156 -16.81 13.63 7.97
C PHE A 156 -16.42 14.75 7.01
N ASP A 157 -15.51 15.64 7.40
CA ASP A 157 -15.08 16.79 6.61
C ASP A 157 -14.23 16.38 5.39
N THR A 158 -13.39 15.35 5.54
CA THR A 158 -12.44 14.96 4.47
C THR A 158 -13.00 13.91 3.51
N HIS A 159 -13.97 13.10 3.92
CA HIS A 159 -14.43 11.93 3.18
C HIS A 159 -15.94 11.88 2.94
N HIS A 160 -16.66 13.00 3.15
CA HIS A 160 -18.12 13.03 2.97
C HIS A 160 -18.56 12.63 1.54
N HIS A 161 -17.75 12.89 0.52
CA HIS A 161 -18.03 12.45 -0.86
C HIS A 161 -17.96 10.92 -1.02
N THR A 162 -17.03 10.26 -0.35
CA THR A 162 -16.91 8.79 -0.32
C THR A 162 -18.12 8.18 0.40
N PHE A 163 -18.63 8.84 1.44
CA PHE A 163 -19.82 8.40 2.17
C PHE A 163 -21.12 8.58 1.36
N ARG A 164 -21.24 9.56 0.47
CA ARG A 164 -22.38 9.69 -0.43
C ARG A 164 -22.54 8.51 -1.39
N ASN A 165 -21.44 7.92 -1.86
CA ASN A 165 -21.49 6.74 -2.74
C ASN A 165 -21.83 5.44 -1.99
N VAL A 166 -21.77 5.43 -0.67
CA VAL A 166 -22.16 4.32 0.20
C VAL A 166 -23.63 4.43 0.66
N GLU A 167 -24.35 5.47 0.24
CA GLU A 167 -25.79 5.70 0.54
C GLU A 167 -26.73 4.52 0.18
N LYS A 168 -26.27 3.58 -0.63
CA LYS A 168 -27.02 2.35 -0.92
C LYS A 168 -27.04 1.34 0.23
N ASN A 169 -26.22 1.51 1.29
CA ASN A 169 -26.03 0.53 2.37
C ASN A 169 -25.99 1.16 3.79
N ASN A 170 -26.97 1.94 4.20
CA ASN A 170 -27.12 2.46 5.58
C ASN A 170 -25.87 3.18 6.13
N CYS A 171 -25.43 4.26 5.53
CA CYS A 171 -24.29 5.02 5.97
C CYS A 171 -24.61 6.23 6.81
N CYS A 172 -23.63 6.62 7.67
CA CYS A 172 -23.71 7.76 8.57
C CYS A 172 -24.08 9.05 7.81
N LEU A 173 -25.30 9.53 7.98
CA LEU A 173 -25.82 10.71 7.32
C LEU A 173 -25.47 11.99 8.06
N THR A 174 -25.11 11.89 9.34
CA THR A 174 -24.75 13.01 10.21
C THR A 174 -23.42 12.77 10.93
N LEU A 175 -22.82 13.85 11.43
CA LEU A 175 -21.62 13.78 12.25
C LEU A 175 -21.85 12.91 13.51
N GLU A 176 -23.04 13.01 14.11
CA GLU A 176 -23.41 12.23 15.29
C GLU A 176 -23.50 10.73 14.98
N ASP A 177 -24.00 10.35 13.80
CA ASP A 177 -24.03 8.95 13.38
C ASP A 177 -22.61 8.40 13.18
N MET A 178 -21.70 9.22 12.65
CA MET A 178 -20.30 8.90 12.53
C MET A 178 -19.64 8.68 13.90
N GLU A 179 -19.90 9.56 14.86
CA GLU A 179 -19.39 9.42 16.23
C GLU A 179 -19.87 8.11 16.87
N LYS A 180 -21.17 7.81 16.77
CA LYS A 180 -21.78 6.57 17.28
C LYS A 180 -21.15 5.33 16.62
N ALA A 181 -20.95 5.36 15.31
CA ALA A 181 -20.34 4.26 14.57
C ALA A 181 -18.88 4.01 15.02
N ILE A 182 -18.09 5.06 15.20
CA ILE A 182 -16.71 4.98 15.69
C ILE A 182 -16.70 4.46 17.14
N TYR A 183 -17.59 4.96 17.98
CA TYR A 183 -17.71 4.50 19.36
C TYR A 183 -18.07 3.02 19.46
N ALA A 184 -19.01 2.55 18.61
CA ALA A 184 -19.46 1.17 18.57
C ALA A 184 -18.48 0.21 17.87
N ASN A 185 -17.54 0.73 17.06
CA ASN A 185 -16.64 -0.11 16.28
C ASN A 185 -15.78 -1.00 17.17
N LYS A 186 -15.94 -2.31 17.03
CA LYS A 186 -15.17 -3.32 17.77
C LYS A 186 -13.86 -3.72 17.07
N LYS A 187 -13.71 -3.36 15.79
CA LYS A 187 -12.52 -3.66 15.01
C LYS A 187 -11.43 -2.62 15.33
N ALA A 188 -10.20 -3.04 15.54
CA ALA A 188 -9.07 -2.15 15.74
C ALA A 188 -8.58 -1.50 14.42
N LYS A 189 -9.51 -1.25 13.48
CA LYS A 189 -9.24 -0.67 12.16
C LYS A 189 -10.41 0.19 11.71
N LEU A 190 -10.10 1.43 11.30
CA LEU A 190 -11.06 2.40 10.77
C LEU A 190 -10.51 2.94 9.45
N PHE A 191 -11.27 2.83 8.35
CA PHE A 191 -10.85 3.29 7.01
C PHE A 191 -9.46 2.81 6.59
N GLY A 192 -9.10 1.57 6.92
CA GLY A 192 -7.76 1.04 6.63
C GLY A 192 -6.71 1.32 7.70
N ILE A 193 -6.94 2.25 8.62
CA ILE A 193 -5.98 2.69 9.64
C ILE A 193 -6.17 1.88 10.92
N TYR A 194 -5.08 1.32 11.45
CA TYR A 194 -5.10 0.62 12.74
C TYR A 194 -5.08 1.61 13.90
N TYR A 195 -5.89 1.35 14.90
CA TYR A 195 -5.98 2.15 16.11
C TYR A 195 -6.32 1.31 17.34
N GLU A 196 -6.10 1.86 18.50
CA GLU A 196 -6.56 1.34 19.78
C GLU A 196 -7.48 2.36 20.47
N LYS A 197 -8.49 1.86 21.18
CA LYS A 197 -9.31 2.70 22.06
C LYS A 197 -8.69 2.73 23.44
N ILE A 198 -8.48 3.92 23.96
CA ILE A 198 -7.98 4.15 25.31
C ILE A 198 -9.02 4.89 26.13
N SER A 199 -9.14 4.54 27.39
CA SER A 199 -9.94 5.26 28.39
C SER A 199 -9.05 6.26 29.14
N LYS A 200 -9.67 7.28 29.69
CA LYS A 200 -8.99 8.26 30.54
C LYS A 200 -8.51 7.61 31.84
#